data_bd1991784af0fd3e7a2cc1e9d6a8ad14
#
_entry.id   bd1991784af0fd3e7a2cc1e9d6a8ad14
#
_cell.length_a   1.000
_cell.length_b   1.000
_cell.length_c   1.000
_cell.angle_alpha   90.00
_cell.angle_beta   90.00
_cell.angle_gamma   90.00
#
_symmetry.space_group_name_H-M   'P 1'
#
loop_
_entity.id
_entity.type
_entity.pdbx_description
1 polymer ?
#
loop_
_entity_poly.entity_id
_entity_poly.type
_entity_poly.pdbx_seq_one_letter_code
_entity_poly.pdbx_strand_id
1 'polypeptide(L)'
;MIGLADCNNFYCSCERVFRPDLTGKPVVVLSNNDGCVIARSEEAKALGYKMGDPFYQVKEKLEAEGVAIFSSNYTLYGSLSNRVMSMLSHYSPRIDQYSIDESFFEADESMAKVFFREHAEDHPTLFNKMTIDELSEKPDSLLHRYGSKISADVLRAVGIPISVGIAETKTLAKIGSKFAKKYKGFQGCCLIDTDERRHKALSLFPVEDVWGIGRQIARKLDYMGIRTAAQFADKKESWVRSHFNITTLRTWKELNGESCISIEELPQKKSICTSRSFANEGITDKNVIEEAVANFAVRCTEKLRRQGSVCQGITVFAWTSRFNEHVPEYTIHDSLTLPIATNAQE
;
A
#
# COMPACT_ATOMS: atom_id res chain seq x y z
N MET A 1 -10.54 14.43 11.04
CA MET A 1 -10.38 13.87 9.68
C MET A 1 -9.33 12.76 9.68
N ILE A 2 -9.22 12.03 8.59
CA ILE A 2 -8.26 10.95 8.43
C ILE A 2 -7.25 11.35 7.36
N GLY A 3 -5.96 11.26 7.69
CA GLY A 3 -4.87 11.37 6.74
C GLY A 3 -4.41 9.98 6.28
N LEU A 4 -3.98 9.86 5.03
CA LEU A 4 -3.21 8.73 4.52
C LEU A 4 -1.88 9.23 3.99
N ALA A 5 -0.80 8.67 4.47
CA ALA A 5 0.54 8.81 3.90
C ALA A 5 0.86 7.55 3.07
N ASP A 6 1.16 7.73 1.79
CA ASP A 6 1.49 6.66 0.81
C ASP A 6 2.89 6.93 0.25
N CYS A 7 3.80 6.00 0.44
CA CYS A 7 5.17 6.11 -0.07
C CYS A 7 5.21 5.89 -1.59
N ASN A 8 5.72 6.85 -2.32
CA ASN A 8 5.74 6.83 -3.78
C ASN A 8 6.75 5.81 -4.30
N ASN A 9 6.26 4.82 -5.08
CA ASN A 9 7.11 3.78 -5.68
C ASN A 9 8.08 3.14 -4.66
N PHE A 10 7.57 2.78 -3.50
CA PHE A 10 8.30 2.58 -2.25
C PHE A 10 9.60 1.80 -2.42
N TYR A 11 9.57 0.59 -2.96
CA TYR A 11 10.79 -0.24 -3.07
C TYR A 11 11.84 0.41 -3.99
N CYS A 12 11.43 1.01 -5.10
CA CYS A 12 12.35 1.74 -5.97
C CYS A 12 12.93 2.97 -5.27
N SER A 13 12.11 3.65 -4.47
CA SER A 13 12.56 4.79 -3.66
C SER A 13 13.54 4.37 -2.57
N CYS A 14 13.33 3.21 -1.94
CA CYS A 14 14.26 2.64 -0.96
C CYS A 14 15.65 2.38 -1.58
N GLU A 15 15.70 1.79 -2.77
CA GLU A 15 16.97 1.56 -3.47
C GLU A 15 17.67 2.88 -3.82
N ARG A 16 16.91 3.89 -4.25
CA ARG A 16 17.45 5.22 -4.60
C ARG A 16 18.04 5.97 -3.40
N VAL A 17 17.58 5.74 -2.17
CA VAL A 17 18.19 6.36 -0.95
C VAL A 17 19.69 6.06 -0.90
N PHE A 18 20.11 4.85 -1.28
CA PHE A 18 21.51 4.40 -1.27
C PHE A 18 22.20 4.49 -2.65
N ARG A 19 21.43 4.81 -3.68
CA ARG A 19 21.89 4.96 -5.06
C ARG A 19 21.34 6.25 -5.66
N PRO A 20 21.82 7.42 -5.17
CA PRO A 20 21.36 8.72 -5.66
C PRO A 20 21.66 8.96 -7.15
N ASP A 21 22.62 8.23 -7.70
CA ASP A 21 22.93 8.21 -9.13
C ASP A 21 21.77 7.68 -10.01
N LEU A 22 20.79 7.01 -9.40
CA LEU A 22 19.58 6.50 -10.07
C LEU A 22 18.39 7.48 -10.01
N THR A 23 18.58 8.67 -9.44
CA THR A 23 17.54 9.70 -9.45
C THR A 23 17.21 10.08 -10.89
N GLY A 24 15.91 10.03 -11.24
CA GLY A 24 15.44 10.31 -12.62
C GLY A 24 15.72 9.21 -13.64
N LYS A 25 16.30 8.07 -13.24
CA LYS A 25 16.51 6.92 -14.11
C LYS A 25 15.45 5.84 -13.86
N PRO A 26 15.12 5.00 -14.88
CA PRO A 26 14.18 3.92 -14.70
C PRO A 26 14.74 2.84 -13.76
N VAL A 27 13.93 2.46 -12.76
CA VAL A 27 14.26 1.44 -11.75
C VAL A 27 13.09 0.47 -11.63
N VAL A 28 13.38 -0.81 -11.57
CA VAL A 28 12.43 -1.86 -11.21
C VAL A 28 12.97 -2.70 -10.06
N VAL A 29 12.06 -3.21 -9.22
CA VAL A 29 12.38 -4.19 -8.18
C VAL A 29 11.60 -5.46 -8.48
N LEU A 30 12.28 -6.58 -8.38
CA LEU A 30 11.74 -7.90 -8.64
C LEU A 30 11.20 -8.55 -7.36
N SER A 31 10.29 -9.49 -7.52
CA SER A 31 9.77 -10.30 -6.42
C SER A 31 10.84 -11.22 -5.84
N ASN A 32 10.51 -11.85 -4.72
CA ASN A 32 11.35 -12.91 -4.17
C ASN A 32 11.60 -13.99 -5.24
N ASN A 33 12.87 -14.43 -5.41
CA ASN A 33 13.37 -15.29 -6.49
C ASN A 33 13.31 -14.66 -7.90
N ASP A 34 13.24 -13.34 -8.01
CA ASP A 34 13.29 -12.58 -9.26
C ASP A 34 12.26 -13.01 -10.32
N GLY A 35 11.09 -13.50 -9.87
CA GLY A 35 10.08 -14.05 -10.77
C GLY A 35 9.33 -12.99 -11.58
N CYS A 36 9.01 -11.85 -10.98
CA CYS A 36 8.24 -10.80 -11.65
C CYS A 36 8.53 -9.41 -11.07
N VAL A 37 8.17 -8.38 -11.80
CA VAL A 37 8.29 -6.97 -11.38
C VAL A 37 7.25 -6.65 -10.30
N ILE A 38 7.69 -6.22 -9.12
CA ILE A 38 6.80 -5.83 -8.00
C ILE A 38 6.84 -4.35 -7.65
N ALA A 39 7.83 -3.61 -8.13
CA ALA A 39 7.84 -2.15 -8.02
C ALA A 39 8.51 -1.52 -9.26
N ARG A 40 8.08 -0.32 -9.58
CA ARG A 40 8.57 0.44 -10.74
C ARG A 40 8.62 1.91 -10.38
N SER A 41 9.72 2.57 -10.77
CA SER A 41 9.79 4.04 -10.72
C SER A 41 8.85 4.68 -11.76
N GLU A 42 8.62 5.98 -11.67
CA GLU A 42 7.78 6.69 -12.66
C GLU A 42 8.38 6.60 -14.06
N GLU A 43 9.71 6.65 -14.17
CA GLU A 43 10.42 6.51 -15.44
C GLU A 43 10.23 5.12 -16.04
N ALA A 44 10.28 4.06 -15.21
CA ALA A 44 10.02 2.70 -15.67
C ALA A 44 8.54 2.49 -16.08
N LYS A 45 7.59 3.14 -15.39
CA LYS A 45 6.18 3.15 -15.80
C LYS A 45 5.98 3.84 -17.15
N ALA A 46 6.69 4.95 -17.39
CA ALA A 46 6.65 5.67 -18.66
C ALA A 46 7.17 4.84 -19.84
N LEU A 47 8.11 3.90 -19.61
CA LEU A 47 8.58 2.92 -20.58
C LEU A 47 7.59 1.76 -20.83
N GLY A 48 6.47 1.74 -20.09
CA GLY A 48 5.37 0.79 -20.30
C GLY A 48 5.47 -0.51 -19.49
N TYR A 49 6.44 -0.66 -18.57
CA TYR A 49 6.51 -1.82 -17.70
C TYR A 49 5.33 -1.90 -16.74
N LYS A 50 4.78 -3.10 -16.53
CA LYS A 50 3.60 -3.33 -15.69
C LYS A 50 3.95 -4.08 -14.40
N MET A 51 3.10 -3.89 -13.39
CA MET A 51 3.15 -4.70 -12.17
C MET A 51 2.81 -6.14 -12.50
N GLY A 52 3.66 -7.08 -12.06
CA GLY A 52 3.49 -8.49 -12.32
C GLY A 52 4.10 -8.98 -13.65
N ASP A 53 4.73 -8.11 -14.44
CA ASP A 53 5.44 -8.56 -15.65
C ASP A 53 6.44 -9.66 -15.29
N PRO A 54 6.37 -10.85 -15.92
CA PRO A 54 7.33 -11.91 -15.67
C PRO A 54 8.74 -11.47 -16.09
N PHE A 55 9.71 -11.58 -15.18
CA PHE A 55 11.05 -11.04 -15.41
C PHE A 55 11.71 -11.66 -16.66
N TYR A 56 11.56 -12.98 -16.86
CA TYR A 56 12.15 -13.67 -18.01
C TYR A 56 11.65 -13.12 -19.37
N GLN A 57 10.44 -12.56 -19.42
CA GLN A 57 9.86 -11.97 -20.63
C GLN A 57 10.36 -10.55 -20.90
N VAL A 58 10.69 -9.81 -19.86
CA VAL A 58 11.04 -8.39 -19.99
C VAL A 58 12.53 -8.11 -19.77
N LYS A 59 13.33 -9.11 -19.39
CA LYS A 59 14.74 -8.96 -19.02
C LYS A 59 15.57 -8.30 -20.11
N GLU A 60 15.56 -8.84 -21.33
CA GLU A 60 16.34 -8.32 -22.45
C GLU A 60 15.97 -6.86 -22.78
N LYS A 61 14.67 -6.54 -22.70
CA LYS A 61 14.19 -5.18 -22.92
C LYS A 61 14.64 -4.24 -21.81
N LEU A 62 14.56 -4.67 -20.55
CA LEU A 62 15.04 -3.88 -19.40
C LEU A 62 16.53 -3.55 -19.52
N GLU A 63 17.34 -4.55 -19.90
CA GLU A 63 18.79 -4.38 -20.09
C GLU A 63 19.10 -3.44 -21.27
N ALA A 64 18.41 -3.60 -22.39
CA ALA A 64 18.58 -2.76 -23.59
C ALA A 64 18.19 -1.29 -23.34
N GLU A 65 17.19 -1.04 -22.51
CA GLU A 65 16.73 0.31 -22.14
C GLU A 65 17.50 0.91 -20.96
N GLY A 66 18.50 0.20 -20.41
CA GLY A 66 19.33 0.68 -19.30
C GLY A 66 18.57 0.84 -17.99
N VAL A 67 17.53 0.04 -17.78
CA VAL A 67 16.74 0.04 -16.55
C VAL A 67 17.55 -0.59 -15.41
N ALA A 68 17.65 0.08 -14.28
CA ALA A 68 18.28 -0.49 -13.09
C ALA A 68 17.35 -1.56 -12.47
N ILE A 69 17.87 -2.77 -12.31
CA ILE A 69 17.12 -3.94 -11.85
C ILE A 69 17.64 -4.34 -10.45
N PHE A 70 16.75 -4.48 -9.50
CA PHE A 70 17.07 -4.94 -8.14
C PHE A 70 16.24 -6.16 -7.76
N SER A 71 16.86 -7.11 -7.10
CA SER A 71 16.15 -8.14 -6.33
C SER A 71 15.54 -7.50 -5.06
N SER A 72 14.44 -8.04 -4.57
CA SER A 72 13.77 -7.49 -3.37
C SER A 72 14.64 -7.61 -2.12
N ASN A 73 14.80 -6.49 -1.40
CA ASN A 73 15.49 -6.42 -0.11
C ASN A 73 14.50 -6.03 0.99
N TYR A 74 13.68 -6.99 1.43
CA TYR A 74 12.63 -6.72 2.43
C TYR A 74 13.16 -6.25 3.79
N THR A 75 14.41 -6.58 4.14
CA THR A 75 15.05 -6.07 5.36
C THR A 75 15.29 -4.57 5.26
N LEU A 76 15.82 -4.10 4.13
CA LEU A 76 15.98 -2.69 3.84
C LEU A 76 14.64 -1.96 3.83
N TYR A 77 13.66 -2.51 3.10
CA TYR A 77 12.35 -1.88 2.95
C TYR A 77 11.61 -1.78 4.29
N GLY A 78 11.68 -2.83 5.12
CA GLY A 78 11.14 -2.81 6.48
C GLY A 78 11.80 -1.75 7.37
N SER A 79 13.12 -1.60 7.28
CA SER A 79 13.87 -0.58 8.04
C SER A 79 13.45 0.84 7.63
N LEU A 80 13.36 1.13 6.33
CA LEU A 80 12.94 2.45 5.85
C LEU A 80 11.46 2.72 6.12
N SER A 81 10.59 1.71 6.01
CA SER A 81 9.19 1.80 6.45
C SER A 81 9.09 2.24 7.91
N ASN A 82 9.80 1.57 8.82
CA ASN A 82 9.80 1.94 10.23
C ASN A 82 10.27 3.38 10.48
N ARG A 83 11.23 3.90 9.70
CA ARG A 83 11.66 5.29 9.79
C ARG A 83 10.58 6.26 9.33
N VAL A 84 9.88 5.94 8.23
CA VAL A 84 8.73 6.75 7.79
C VAL A 84 7.63 6.75 8.86
N MET A 85 7.27 5.59 9.42
CA MET A 85 6.25 5.49 10.47
C MET A 85 6.67 6.25 11.75
N SER A 86 7.94 6.17 12.14
CA SER A 86 8.48 6.95 13.25
C SER A 86 8.39 8.46 12.98
N MET A 87 8.66 8.91 11.74
CA MET A 87 8.47 10.33 11.39
C MET A 87 6.99 10.75 11.49
N LEU A 88 6.06 9.92 11.01
CA LEU A 88 4.63 10.22 11.08
C LEU A 88 4.14 10.32 12.54
N SER A 89 4.72 9.57 13.48
CA SER A 89 4.33 9.64 14.90
C SER A 89 4.63 10.98 15.57
N HIS A 90 5.48 11.83 14.99
CA HIS A 90 5.70 13.20 15.47
C HIS A 90 4.55 14.15 15.07
N TYR A 91 3.76 13.76 14.08
CA TYR A 91 2.65 14.59 13.58
C TYR A 91 1.29 14.16 14.12
N SER A 92 1.11 12.88 14.44
CA SER A 92 -0.17 12.37 14.93
C SER A 92 0.04 11.35 16.05
N PRO A 93 -0.72 11.46 17.17
CA PRO A 93 -0.64 10.48 18.25
C PRO A 93 -1.27 9.12 17.87
N ARG A 94 -2.09 9.10 16.82
CA ARG A 94 -2.76 7.88 16.35
C ARG A 94 -2.37 7.59 14.90
N ILE A 95 -1.61 6.51 14.75
CA ILE A 95 -1.12 6.01 13.47
C ILE A 95 -1.57 4.57 13.33
N ASP A 96 -2.14 4.24 12.17
CA ASP A 96 -2.50 2.89 11.78
C ASP A 96 -1.66 2.50 10.55
N GLN A 97 -0.61 1.73 10.79
CA GLN A 97 0.21 1.19 9.69
C GLN A 97 -0.58 0.13 8.93
N TYR A 98 -1.17 0.54 7.82
CA TYR A 98 -1.98 -0.32 6.96
C TYR A 98 -1.13 -1.31 6.14
N SER A 99 0.02 -0.85 5.64
CA SER A 99 0.97 -1.68 4.88
C SER A 99 2.42 -1.27 5.17
N ILE A 100 3.37 -1.82 4.43
CA ILE A 100 4.79 -1.45 4.51
C ILE A 100 5.04 -0.03 4.00
N ASP A 101 4.17 0.50 3.16
CA ASP A 101 4.30 1.79 2.46
C ASP A 101 3.13 2.75 2.67
N GLU A 102 2.08 2.32 3.39
CA GLU A 102 0.90 3.14 3.66
C GLU A 102 0.58 3.19 5.16
N SER A 103 0.25 4.38 5.65
CA SER A 103 -0.22 4.57 7.03
C SER A 103 -1.35 5.59 7.08
N PHE A 104 -2.43 5.23 7.77
CA PHE A 104 -3.45 6.19 8.17
C PHE A 104 -3.06 6.89 9.46
N PHE A 105 -3.48 8.13 9.61
CA PHE A 105 -3.25 8.93 10.82
C PHE A 105 -4.42 9.89 11.05
N GLU A 106 -4.59 10.32 12.30
CA GLU A 106 -5.54 11.40 12.60
C GLU A 106 -4.96 12.74 12.14
N ALA A 107 -5.81 13.54 11.50
CA ALA A 107 -5.46 14.89 11.07
C ALA A 107 -6.65 15.82 11.36
N ASP A 108 -6.43 16.82 12.20
CA ASP A 108 -7.41 17.87 12.44
C ASP A 108 -6.72 19.25 12.56
N GLU A 109 -7.53 20.31 12.51
CA GLU A 109 -7.01 21.67 12.57
C GLU A 109 -6.35 22.02 13.90
N SER A 110 -6.82 21.44 15.01
CA SER A 110 -6.24 21.71 16.33
C SER A 110 -4.84 21.12 16.42
N MET A 111 -4.62 19.92 15.91
CA MET A 111 -3.31 19.30 15.81
C MET A 111 -2.37 20.10 14.91
N ALA A 112 -2.86 20.53 13.75
CA ALA A 112 -2.08 21.38 12.84
C ALA A 112 -1.70 22.72 13.49
N LYS A 113 -2.62 23.36 14.24
CA LYS A 113 -2.36 24.59 15.00
C LYS A 113 -1.29 24.39 16.08
N VAL A 114 -1.39 23.32 16.87
CA VAL A 114 -0.41 23.00 17.91
C VAL A 114 0.96 22.76 17.28
N PHE A 115 1.02 21.93 16.24
CA PHE A 115 2.27 21.64 15.54
C PHE A 115 2.96 22.91 15.04
N PHE A 116 2.23 23.80 14.34
CA PHE A 116 2.84 25.02 13.81
C PHE A 116 3.21 26.03 14.89
N ARG A 117 2.53 26.06 16.05
CA ARG A 117 2.92 26.89 17.19
C ARG A 117 4.22 26.42 17.84
N GLU A 118 4.37 25.11 18.04
CA GLU A 118 5.56 24.52 18.64
C GLU A 118 6.80 24.64 17.73
N HIS A 119 6.61 24.70 16.42
CA HIS A 119 7.69 24.78 15.43
C HIS A 119 7.73 26.15 14.72
N ALA A 120 7.29 27.22 15.40
CA ALA A 120 7.22 28.56 14.82
C ALA A 120 8.58 29.08 14.32
N GLU A 121 9.67 28.75 15.02
CA GLU A 121 11.04 29.14 14.67
C GLU A 121 11.52 28.48 13.37
N ASP A 122 11.05 27.30 13.07
CA ASP A 122 11.40 26.54 11.84
C ASP A 122 10.67 27.08 10.60
N HIS A 123 9.67 27.98 10.79
CA HIS A 123 8.79 28.48 9.72
C HIS A 123 8.58 29.98 9.73
N PRO A 124 9.66 30.81 9.74
CA PRO A 124 9.55 32.27 9.86
C PRO A 124 8.73 32.91 8.73
N THR A 125 8.70 32.31 7.53
CA THR A 125 7.92 32.83 6.39
C THR A 125 6.41 32.61 6.51
N LEU A 126 5.97 31.62 7.28
CA LEU A 126 4.56 31.37 7.57
C LEU A 126 4.00 32.41 8.56
N PHE A 127 4.82 32.79 9.55
CA PHE A 127 4.40 33.68 10.64
C PHE A 127 4.60 35.17 10.31
N ASN A 128 5.48 35.52 9.36
CA ASN A 128 5.70 36.91 8.95
C ASN A 128 4.60 37.52 8.05
N LYS A 129 3.66 36.70 7.56
CA LYS A 129 2.59 37.17 6.65
C LYS A 129 1.17 36.92 7.12
N MET A 130 0.95 35.99 8.04
CA MET A 130 -0.39 35.67 8.57
C MET A 130 -0.26 35.05 9.96
N THR A 131 -1.14 35.41 10.88
CA THR A 131 -1.28 34.73 12.17
C THR A 131 -1.89 33.32 11.97
N ILE A 132 -1.72 32.42 12.97
CA ILE A 132 -2.30 31.08 12.91
C ILE A 132 -3.84 31.16 12.84
N ASP A 133 -4.43 32.19 13.45
CA ASP A 133 -5.87 32.39 13.45
C ASP A 133 -6.35 32.87 12.06
N GLU A 134 -5.60 33.73 11.36
CA GLU A 134 -5.85 34.12 9.97
C GLU A 134 -5.71 32.95 8.99
N LEU A 135 -4.80 32.00 9.26
CA LEU A 135 -4.67 30.78 8.50
C LEU A 135 -5.84 29.82 8.72
N SER A 136 -6.46 29.83 9.90
CA SER A 136 -7.64 29.00 10.20
C SER A 136 -8.94 29.57 9.63
N GLU A 137 -9.02 30.86 9.31
CA GLU A 137 -10.13 31.47 8.58
C GLU A 137 -10.18 31.03 7.10
N LYS A 138 -9.06 30.49 6.56
CA LYS A 138 -9.02 29.81 5.28
C LYS A 138 -8.82 28.30 5.53
N PRO A 139 -9.88 27.53 5.76
CA PRO A 139 -9.80 26.11 6.17
C PRO A 139 -8.90 25.26 5.26
N ASP A 140 -8.85 25.62 3.99
CA ASP A 140 -8.05 24.96 2.96
C ASP A 140 -6.54 25.06 3.15
N SER A 141 -6.10 26.09 3.88
CA SER A 141 -4.69 26.39 3.90
C SER A 141 -3.96 25.69 5.05
N LEU A 142 -4.58 25.44 6.20
CA LEU A 142 -3.91 24.89 7.37
C LEU A 142 -3.67 23.38 7.25
N LEU A 143 -4.71 22.60 7.03
CA LEU A 143 -4.58 21.14 6.87
C LEU A 143 -3.81 20.77 5.60
N HIS A 144 -4.00 21.48 4.50
CA HIS A 144 -3.22 21.26 3.29
C HIS A 144 -1.73 21.52 3.55
N ARG A 145 -1.38 22.64 4.21
CA ARG A 145 0.01 22.96 4.56
C ARG A 145 0.59 21.93 5.53
N TYR A 146 -0.21 21.46 6.49
CA TYR A 146 0.19 20.42 7.42
C TYR A 146 0.54 19.12 6.69
N GLY A 147 -0.32 18.62 5.81
CA GLY A 147 -0.04 17.44 4.98
C GLY A 147 1.15 17.62 4.03
N SER A 148 1.30 18.81 3.41
CA SER A 148 2.45 19.14 2.57
C SER A 148 3.75 19.18 3.38
N LYS A 149 3.71 19.68 4.61
CA LYS A 149 4.84 19.68 5.54
C LYS A 149 5.26 18.27 5.93
N ILE A 150 4.28 17.40 6.26
CA ILE A 150 4.54 15.97 6.52
C ILE A 150 5.27 15.34 5.32
N SER A 151 4.77 15.56 4.09
CA SER A 151 5.40 15.04 2.88
C SER A 151 6.83 15.55 2.69
N ALA A 152 7.07 16.83 2.88
CA ALA A 152 8.40 17.43 2.74
C ALA A 152 9.38 16.94 3.81
N ASP A 153 8.94 16.81 5.06
CA ASP A 153 9.81 16.40 6.17
C ASP A 153 10.18 14.93 6.10
N VAL A 154 9.25 14.05 5.71
CA VAL A 154 9.57 12.64 5.48
C VAL A 154 10.59 12.50 4.35
N LEU A 155 10.42 13.23 3.25
CA LEU A 155 11.39 13.24 2.16
C LEU A 155 12.77 13.72 2.64
N ARG A 156 12.82 14.80 3.41
CA ARG A 156 14.08 15.37 3.92
C ARG A 156 14.79 14.44 4.91
N ALA A 157 14.03 13.83 5.84
CA ALA A 157 14.60 13.05 6.94
C ALA A 157 14.91 11.60 6.55
N VAL A 158 14.09 11.00 5.68
CA VAL A 158 14.20 9.57 5.32
C VAL A 158 14.64 9.36 3.87
N GLY A 159 14.48 10.36 3.01
CA GLY A 159 14.77 10.25 1.56
C GLY A 159 13.66 9.55 0.77
N ILE A 160 12.52 9.23 1.40
CA ILE A 160 11.39 8.56 0.75
C ILE A 160 10.31 9.60 0.41
N PRO A 161 9.97 9.80 -0.87
CA PRO A 161 8.87 10.67 -1.24
C PRO A 161 7.53 10.04 -0.85
N ILE A 162 6.67 10.80 -0.20
CA ILE A 162 5.31 10.37 0.14
C ILE A 162 4.26 11.31 -0.42
N SER A 163 3.05 10.81 -0.61
CA SER A 163 1.87 11.57 -0.97
C SER A 163 0.82 11.45 0.14
N VAL A 164 0.29 12.59 0.56
CA VAL A 164 -0.68 12.67 1.66
C VAL A 164 -2.06 12.98 1.09
N GLY A 165 -3.06 12.22 1.53
CA GLY A 165 -4.47 12.53 1.30
C GLY A 165 -5.16 12.76 2.64
N ILE A 166 -5.89 13.88 2.81
CA ILE A 166 -6.66 14.17 4.03
C ILE A 166 -8.14 14.29 3.66
N ALA A 167 -8.99 13.54 4.37
CA ALA A 167 -10.43 13.52 4.10
C ALA A 167 -11.22 13.03 5.33
N GLU A 168 -12.55 13.02 5.23
CA GLU A 168 -13.45 12.54 6.30
C GLU A 168 -13.37 11.02 6.49
N THR A 169 -13.04 10.26 5.42
CA THR A 169 -13.02 8.79 5.44
C THR A 169 -11.72 8.23 4.88
N LYS A 170 -11.40 6.99 5.24
CA LYS A 170 -10.20 6.28 4.73
C LYS A 170 -10.21 6.15 3.20
N THR A 171 -11.37 5.83 2.61
CA THR A 171 -11.50 5.69 1.16
C THR A 171 -11.27 7.02 0.43
N LEU A 172 -11.81 8.12 0.95
CA LEU A 172 -11.57 9.45 0.39
C LEU A 172 -10.12 9.90 0.59
N ALA A 173 -9.50 9.60 1.73
CA ALA A 173 -8.08 9.88 1.96
C ALA A 173 -7.18 9.14 0.95
N LYS A 174 -7.50 7.88 0.60
CA LYS A 174 -6.78 7.15 -0.46
C LYS A 174 -6.94 7.81 -1.84
N ILE A 175 -8.12 8.31 -2.16
CA ILE A 175 -8.34 9.08 -3.39
C ILE A 175 -7.50 10.36 -3.38
N GLY A 176 -7.51 11.09 -2.26
CA GLY A 176 -6.69 12.29 -2.07
C GLY A 176 -5.20 12.00 -2.28
N SER A 177 -4.66 10.95 -1.65
CA SER A 177 -3.26 10.56 -1.80
C SER A 177 -2.91 10.24 -3.27
N LYS A 178 -3.77 9.54 -4.01
CA LYS A 178 -3.55 9.29 -5.45
C LYS A 178 -3.53 10.59 -6.28
N PHE A 179 -4.37 11.57 -5.94
CA PHE A 179 -4.32 12.89 -6.59
C PHE A 179 -3.05 13.65 -6.24
N ALA A 180 -2.65 13.66 -4.97
CA ALA A 180 -1.40 14.29 -4.52
C ALA A 180 -0.18 13.70 -5.25
N LYS A 181 -0.17 12.37 -5.48
CA LYS A 181 0.86 11.67 -6.24
C LYS A 181 0.88 12.02 -7.71
N LYS A 182 -0.30 12.14 -8.33
CA LYS A 182 -0.44 12.36 -9.78
C LYS A 182 -0.19 13.80 -10.19
N TYR A 183 -0.60 14.77 -9.37
CA TYR A 183 -0.60 16.18 -9.73
C TYR A 183 0.30 17.01 -8.82
N LYS A 184 1.41 17.51 -9.36
CA LYS A 184 2.40 18.30 -8.62
C LYS A 184 1.83 19.57 -7.98
N GLY A 185 0.74 20.13 -8.53
CA GLY A 185 0.05 21.31 -7.98
C GLY A 185 -0.48 21.13 -6.56
N PHE A 186 -0.68 19.88 -6.10
CA PHE A 186 -1.05 19.60 -4.72
C PHE A 186 0.12 19.66 -3.72
N GLN A 187 1.36 19.84 -4.18
CA GLN A 187 2.53 19.98 -3.31
C GLN A 187 2.67 18.85 -2.28
N GLY A 188 2.36 17.62 -2.68
CA GLY A 188 2.44 16.43 -1.85
C GLY A 188 1.23 16.13 -0.96
N CYS A 189 0.22 17.04 -0.89
CA CYS A 189 -1.00 16.82 -0.12
C CYS A 189 -2.26 17.22 -0.88
N CYS A 190 -3.26 16.35 -0.92
CA CYS A 190 -4.60 16.66 -1.43
C CYS A 190 -5.63 16.58 -0.29
N LEU A 191 -6.34 17.68 -0.06
CA LEU A 191 -7.39 17.81 0.95
C LEU A 191 -8.78 17.69 0.31
N ILE A 192 -9.60 16.75 0.82
CA ILE A 192 -10.99 16.54 0.41
C ILE A 192 -11.87 16.70 1.67
N ASP A 193 -12.22 17.93 2.00
CA ASP A 193 -12.87 18.35 3.25
C ASP A 193 -14.25 18.99 3.05
N THR A 194 -14.65 19.22 1.79
CA THR A 194 -15.97 19.77 1.45
C THR A 194 -16.71 18.87 0.46
N ASP A 195 -18.04 18.97 0.47
CA ASP A 195 -18.89 18.24 -0.48
C ASP A 195 -18.56 18.55 -1.93
N GLU A 196 -18.23 19.81 -2.22
CA GLU A 196 -17.84 20.24 -3.58
C GLU A 196 -16.52 19.57 -4.01
N ARG A 197 -15.51 19.56 -3.15
CA ARG A 197 -14.23 18.90 -3.40
C ARG A 197 -14.39 17.40 -3.53
N ARG A 198 -15.22 16.80 -2.66
CA ARG A 198 -15.55 15.38 -2.72
C ARG A 198 -16.18 15.02 -4.05
N HIS A 199 -17.23 15.71 -4.46
CA HIS A 199 -17.89 15.46 -5.72
C HIS A 199 -16.97 15.64 -6.92
N LYS A 200 -16.17 16.71 -6.94
CA LYS A 200 -15.18 16.97 -7.98
C LYS A 200 -14.13 15.86 -8.07
N ALA A 201 -13.57 15.44 -6.91
CA ALA A 201 -12.61 14.35 -6.86
C ALA A 201 -13.22 13.04 -7.36
N LEU A 202 -14.40 12.67 -6.90
CA LEU A 202 -15.09 11.45 -7.31
C LEU A 202 -15.47 11.44 -8.80
N SER A 203 -15.79 12.60 -9.39
CA SER A 203 -16.11 12.72 -10.81
C SER A 203 -14.92 12.45 -11.72
N LEU A 204 -13.70 12.74 -11.24
CA LEU A 204 -12.45 12.52 -11.96
C LEU A 204 -11.82 11.16 -11.68
N PHE A 205 -12.34 10.41 -10.71
CA PHE A 205 -11.73 9.16 -10.24
C PHE A 205 -12.42 7.94 -10.83
N PRO A 206 -11.69 7.04 -11.55
CA PRO A 206 -12.26 5.82 -12.09
C PRO A 206 -12.80 4.93 -10.94
N VAL A 207 -13.98 4.36 -11.13
CA VAL A 207 -14.61 3.50 -10.10
C VAL A 207 -13.82 2.23 -9.85
N GLU A 208 -13.15 1.71 -10.86
CA GLU A 208 -12.30 0.51 -10.75
C GLU A 208 -11.07 0.72 -9.86
N ASP A 209 -10.63 1.98 -9.68
CA ASP A 209 -9.50 2.36 -8.84
C ASP A 209 -9.88 2.63 -7.39
N VAL A 210 -11.18 2.62 -7.06
CA VAL A 210 -11.68 2.84 -5.70
C VAL A 210 -11.29 1.68 -4.79
N TRP A 211 -10.74 2.01 -3.63
CA TRP A 211 -10.39 1.01 -2.63
C TRP A 211 -11.63 0.20 -2.20
N GLY A 212 -11.53 -1.11 -2.26
CA GLY A 212 -12.64 -2.04 -2.02
C GLY A 212 -13.43 -2.44 -3.29
N ILE A 213 -13.17 -1.82 -4.44
CA ILE A 213 -13.74 -2.21 -5.73
C ILE A 213 -12.75 -3.13 -6.46
N GLY A 214 -12.94 -4.44 -6.31
CA GLY A 214 -12.14 -5.44 -7.01
C GLY A 214 -12.60 -5.66 -8.47
N ARG A 215 -11.79 -6.39 -9.26
CA ARG A 215 -12.03 -6.62 -10.70
C ARG A 215 -13.45 -7.09 -11.06
N GLN A 216 -14.04 -7.97 -10.25
CA GLN A 216 -15.40 -8.47 -10.52
C GLN A 216 -16.47 -7.38 -10.29
N ILE A 217 -16.32 -6.59 -9.22
CA ILE A 217 -17.23 -5.47 -8.93
C ILE A 217 -17.07 -4.39 -9.98
N ALA A 218 -15.84 -4.05 -10.37
CA ALA A 218 -15.54 -3.08 -11.41
C ALA A 218 -16.19 -3.46 -12.75
N ARG A 219 -16.08 -4.72 -13.20
CA ARG A 219 -16.73 -5.22 -14.40
C ARG A 219 -18.26 -5.13 -14.33
N LYS A 220 -18.84 -5.45 -13.16
CA LYS A 220 -20.28 -5.34 -12.95
C LYS A 220 -20.76 -3.90 -13.01
N LEU A 221 -20.00 -2.97 -12.41
CA LEU A 221 -20.30 -1.53 -12.46
C LEU A 221 -20.18 -0.97 -13.91
N ASP A 222 -19.12 -1.35 -14.63
CA ASP A 222 -18.93 -0.95 -16.03
C ASP A 222 -20.06 -1.45 -16.95
N TYR A 223 -20.50 -2.71 -16.76
CA TYR A 223 -21.67 -3.25 -17.46
C TYR A 223 -22.96 -2.44 -17.19
N MET A 224 -23.07 -1.85 -16.00
CA MET A 224 -24.18 -0.96 -15.61
C MET A 224 -23.97 0.51 -16.04
N GLY A 225 -22.90 0.81 -16.79
CA GLY A 225 -22.57 2.16 -17.24
C GLY A 225 -21.98 3.07 -16.16
N ILE A 226 -21.52 2.51 -15.02
CA ILE A 226 -20.94 3.24 -13.90
C ILE A 226 -19.41 3.17 -14.02
N ARG A 227 -18.79 4.27 -14.41
CA ARG A 227 -17.35 4.35 -14.70
C ARG A 227 -16.58 5.25 -13.74
N THR A 228 -17.26 6.21 -13.09
CA THR A 228 -16.61 7.09 -12.10
C THR A 228 -17.08 6.79 -10.69
N ALA A 229 -16.25 7.14 -9.70
CA ALA A 229 -16.61 7.02 -8.31
C ALA A 229 -17.84 7.87 -7.95
N ALA A 230 -18.04 9.04 -8.59
CA ALA A 230 -19.22 9.86 -8.41
C ALA A 230 -20.48 9.15 -8.86
N GLN A 231 -20.49 8.57 -10.08
CA GLN A 231 -21.64 7.81 -10.58
C GLN A 231 -22.05 6.65 -9.68
N PHE A 232 -21.08 6.06 -8.95
CA PHE A 232 -21.37 5.03 -7.96
C PHE A 232 -21.87 5.63 -6.65
N ALA A 233 -21.25 6.69 -6.14
CA ALA A 233 -21.65 7.39 -4.94
C ALA A 233 -23.08 7.97 -5.01
N ASP A 234 -23.49 8.44 -6.21
CA ASP A 234 -24.83 8.99 -6.47
C ASP A 234 -25.97 7.93 -6.50
N LYS A 235 -25.63 6.64 -6.42
CA LYS A 235 -26.66 5.59 -6.33
C LYS A 235 -27.34 5.60 -4.97
N LYS A 236 -28.62 5.24 -4.95
CA LYS A 236 -29.36 5.10 -3.69
C LYS A 236 -28.82 3.91 -2.89
N GLU A 237 -28.76 4.03 -1.56
CA GLU A 237 -28.31 2.95 -0.68
C GLU A 237 -29.07 1.64 -0.92
N SER A 238 -30.39 1.70 -1.11
CA SER A 238 -31.23 0.55 -1.39
C SER A 238 -30.81 -0.19 -2.69
N TRP A 239 -30.37 0.57 -3.69
CA TRP A 239 -29.86 -0.02 -4.93
C TRP A 239 -28.53 -0.72 -4.69
N VAL A 240 -27.62 -0.11 -3.92
CA VAL A 240 -26.31 -0.73 -3.59
C VAL A 240 -26.53 -2.03 -2.80
N ARG A 241 -27.42 -2.03 -1.79
CA ARG A 241 -27.77 -3.21 -1.00
C ARG A 241 -28.33 -4.35 -1.82
N SER A 242 -29.11 -4.05 -2.87
CA SER A 242 -29.73 -5.08 -3.71
C SER A 242 -28.75 -5.70 -4.73
N HIS A 243 -27.66 -5.01 -5.08
CA HIS A 243 -26.72 -5.43 -6.12
C HIS A 243 -25.38 -5.91 -5.59
N PHE A 244 -24.98 -5.54 -4.38
CA PHE A 244 -23.65 -5.78 -3.85
C PHE A 244 -23.68 -6.28 -2.39
N ASN A 245 -22.54 -6.76 -1.93
CA ASN A 245 -22.36 -7.22 -0.55
C ASN A 245 -22.11 -6.03 0.41
N ILE A 246 -22.07 -6.37 1.72
CA ILE A 246 -21.86 -5.40 2.80
C ILE A 246 -20.52 -4.64 2.66
N THR A 247 -19.47 -5.29 2.15
CA THR A 247 -18.16 -4.64 1.96
C THR A 247 -18.24 -3.52 0.93
N THR A 248 -18.89 -3.78 -0.21
CA THR A 248 -19.12 -2.77 -1.25
C THR A 248 -20.03 -1.66 -0.76
N LEU A 249 -21.04 -1.98 0.07
CA LEU A 249 -21.88 -0.97 0.71
C LEU A 249 -21.07 -0.05 1.64
N ARG A 250 -20.15 -0.60 2.43
CA ARG A 250 -19.25 0.21 3.27
C ARG A 250 -18.38 1.13 2.42
N THR A 251 -17.81 0.65 1.32
CA THR A 251 -17.07 1.49 0.36
C THR A 251 -17.97 2.61 -0.18
N TRP A 252 -19.22 2.31 -0.56
CA TRP A 252 -20.16 3.33 -1.02
C TRP A 252 -20.44 4.40 0.06
N LYS A 253 -20.65 4.00 1.31
CA LYS A 253 -20.81 4.91 2.45
C LYS A 253 -19.60 5.81 2.67
N GLU A 254 -18.41 5.22 2.62
CA GLU A 254 -17.14 5.96 2.72
C GLU A 254 -16.98 7.03 1.61
N LEU A 255 -17.39 6.72 0.37
CA LEU A 255 -17.41 7.71 -0.71
C LEU A 255 -18.38 8.86 -0.46
N ASN A 256 -19.44 8.61 0.32
CA ASN A 256 -20.43 9.61 0.72
C ASN A 256 -20.08 10.35 2.03
N GLY A 257 -18.87 10.16 2.56
CA GLY A 257 -18.40 10.84 3.76
C GLY A 257 -18.80 10.15 5.07
N GLU A 258 -19.46 8.98 5.03
CA GLU A 258 -19.82 8.21 6.23
C GLU A 258 -18.67 7.22 6.56
N SER A 259 -17.93 7.49 7.63
CA SER A 259 -16.82 6.61 8.05
C SER A 259 -17.34 5.26 8.55
N CYS A 260 -17.00 4.20 7.86
CA CYS A 260 -17.44 2.82 8.12
C CYS A 260 -16.29 1.85 8.34
N ILE A 261 -15.06 2.27 8.04
CA ILE A 261 -13.85 1.47 8.16
C ILE A 261 -13.04 2.05 9.30
N SER A 262 -13.23 1.47 10.50
CA SER A 262 -12.50 1.88 11.69
C SER A 262 -10.99 1.62 11.55
N ILE A 263 -10.20 2.31 12.36
CA ILE A 263 -8.83 1.94 12.68
C ILE A 263 -8.96 0.73 13.62
N GLU A 264 -8.97 -0.48 13.04
CA GLU A 264 -8.99 -1.71 13.83
C GLU A 264 -7.54 -2.12 14.12
N GLU A 265 -7.27 -2.58 15.34
CA GLU A 265 -6.08 -3.37 15.60
C GLU A 265 -6.09 -4.54 14.62
N LEU A 266 -4.97 -4.75 13.92
CA LEU A 266 -4.84 -5.85 12.96
C LEU A 266 -5.16 -7.16 13.69
N PRO A 267 -6.20 -7.91 13.28
CA PRO A 267 -6.53 -9.17 13.93
C PRO A 267 -5.34 -10.11 13.81
N GLN A 268 -5.11 -10.92 14.83
CA GLN A 268 -4.07 -11.93 14.80
C GLN A 268 -4.22 -12.79 13.54
N LYS A 269 -3.11 -13.09 12.90
CA LYS A 269 -3.09 -13.90 11.68
C LYS A 269 -3.67 -15.27 11.96
N LYS A 270 -4.71 -15.64 11.24
CA LYS A 270 -5.37 -16.96 11.36
C LYS A 270 -4.57 -18.10 10.72
N SER A 271 -3.63 -17.76 9.84
CA SER A 271 -2.76 -18.74 9.18
C SER A 271 -1.37 -18.14 8.96
N ILE A 272 -0.38 -19.00 9.00
CA ILE A 272 1.03 -18.67 8.69
C ILE A 272 1.44 -19.61 7.55
N CYS A 273 2.01 -19.04 6.49
CA CYS A 273 2.50 -19.80 5.35
C CYS A 273 3.93 -19.42 5.04
N THR A 274 4.71 -20.40 4.60
CA THR A 274 6.02 -20.22 3.99
C THR A 274 6.02 -21.00 2.68
N SER A 275 6.33 -20.34 1.58
CA SER A 275 6.43 -20.95 0.25
C SER A 275 7.62 -20.41 -0.50
N ARG A 276 8.13 -21.17 -1.45
CA ARG A 276 9.23 -20.78 -2.33
C ARG A 276 9.04 -21.43 -3.69
N SER A 277 9.32 -20.67 -4.74
CA SER A 277 9.51 -21.23 -6.08
C SER A 277 10.97 -21.68 -6.24
N PHE A 278 11.17 -22.84 -6.88
CA PHE A 278 12.49 -23.35 -7.23
C PHE A 278 12.83 -22.92 -8.67
N ALA A 279 14.11 -23.08 -9.08
CA ALA A 279 14.57 -22.71 -10.41
C ALA A 279 13.75 -23.39 -11.53
N ASN A 280 13.88 -22.90 -12.76
CA ASN A 280 13.01 -23.20 -13.90
C ASN A 280 12.75 -24.69 -14.18
N GLU A 281 13.69 -25.56 -13.83
CA GLU A 281 13.55 -27.02 -14.04
C GLU A 281 12.80 -27.71 -12.88
N GLY A 282 12.48 -26.97 -11.81
CA GLY A 282 11.88 -27.54 -10.61
C GLY A 282 12.84 -28.44 -9.83
N ILE A 283 12.31 -29.22 -8.90
CA ILE A 283 13.06 -30.20 -8.10
C ILE A 283 12.36 -31.53 -8.20
N THR A 284 13.12 -32.59 -8.54
CA THR A 284 12.67 -33.98 -8.59
C THR A 284 13.30 -34.83 -7.49
N ASP A 285 14.41 -34.37 -6.88
CA ASP A 285 15.04 -35.10 -5.77
C ASP A 285 14.23 -34.99 -4.51
N LYS A 286 13.79 -36.14 -3.99
CA LYS A 286 12.97 -36.27 -2.79
C LYS A 286 13.67 -35.66 -1.56
N ASN A 287 14.98 -35.89 -1.39
CA ASN A 287 15.72 -35.40 -0.23
C ASN A 287 15.75 -33.86 -0.18
N VAL A 288 15.92 -33.23 -1.34
CA VAL A 288 15.90 -31.77 -1.46
C VAL A 288 14.53 -31.19 -1.14
N ILE A 289 13.45 -31.90 -1.54
CA ILE A 289 12.08 -31.50 -1.22
C ILE A 289 11.82 -31.63 0.27
N GLU A 290 12.21 -32.75 0.89
CA GLU A 290 12.06 -33.00 2.33
C GLU A 290 12.83 -31.98 3.16
N GLU A 291 14.07 -31.63 2.79
CA GLU A 291 14.85 -30.59 3.42
C GLU A 291 14.17 -29.22 3.33
N ALA A 292 13.64 -28.88 2.15
CA ALA A 292 12.92 -27.61 1.95
C ALA A 292 11.67 -27.54 2.84
N VAL A 293 10.88 -28.63 2.94
CA VAL A 293 9.70 -28.69 3.79
C VAL A 293 10.06 -28.56 5.27
N ALA A 294 11.13 -29.24 5.72
CA ALA A 294 11.63 -29.12 7.09
C ALA A 294 12.04 -27.66 7.41
N ASN A 295 12.77 -27.00 6.52
CA ASN A 295 13.15 -25.61 6.67
C ASN A 295 11.92 -24.66 6.70
N PHE A 296 10.88 -24.95 5.94
CA PHE A 296 9.63 -24.17 5.95
C PHE A 296 8.87 -24.36 7.26
N ALA A 297 8.85 -25.59 7.81
CA ALA A 297 8.24 -25.88 9.12
C ALA A 297 8.94 -25.10 10.24
N VAL A 298 10.29 -25.07 10.26
CA VAL A 298 11.08 -24.27 11.20
C VAL A 298 10.67 -22.79 11.15
N ARG A 299 10.62 -22.22 9.95
CA ARG A 299 10.26 -20.81 9.78
C ARG A 299 8.80 -20.51 10.17
N CYS A 300 7.89 -21.45 9.93
CA CYS A 300 6.50 -21.30 10.35
C CYS A 300 6.37 -21.34 11.88
N THR A 301 7.07 -22.26 12.56
CA THR A 301 7.06 -22.35 14.02
C THR A 301 7.73 -21.15 14.69
N GLU A 302 8.80 -20.59 14.12
CA GLU A 302 9.36 -19.32 14.58
C GLU A 302 8.35 -18.17 14.52
N LYS A 303 7.60 -18.06 13.43
CA LYS A 303 6.54 -17.05 13.27
C LYS A 303 5.41 -17.26 14.27
N LEU A 304 5.00 -18.51 14.51
CA LEU A 304 4.00 -18.86 15.54
C LEU A 304 4.45 -18.40 16.93
N ARG A 305 5.67 -18.74 17.32
CA ARG A 305 6.23 -18.31 18.61
C ARG A 305 6.31 -16.80 18.75
N ARG A 306 6.76 -16.08 17.70
CA ARG A 306 6.79 -14.60 17.69
C ARG A 306 5.40 -13.98 17.84
N GLN A 307 4.37 -14.63 17.30
CA GLN A 307 2.97 -14.19 17.40
C GLN A 307 2.34 -14.60 18.76
N GLY A 308 2.98 -15.46 19.56
CA GLY A 308 2.40 -16.02 20.78
C GLY A 308 1.22 -16.95 20.52
N SER A 309 1.19 -17.60 19.34
CA SER A 309 0.10 -18.49 18.91
C SER A 309 0.56 -19.94 18.73
N VAL A 310 -0.41 -20.83 18.61
CA VAL A 310 -0.22 -22.26 18.33
C VAL A 310 -1.02 -22.66 17.08
N CYS A 311 -0.60 -23.71 16.39
CA CYS A 311 -1.36 -24.28 15.28
C CYS A 311 -1.93 -25.64 15.67
N GLN A 312 -3.06 -25.97 15.09
CA GLN A 312 -3.71 -27.30 15.18
C GLN A 312 -3.76 -27.98 13.81
N GLY A 313 -3.79 -27.20 12.73
CA GLY A 313 -3.78 -27.72 11.37
C GLY A 313 -2.48 -27.38 10.64
N ILE A 314 -1.90 -28.36 9.97
CA ILE A 314 -0.72 -28.21 9.12
C ILE A 314 -1.11 -28.68 7.73
N THR A 315 -0.79 -27.86 6.72
CA THR A 315 -0.96 -28.22 5.30
C THR A 315 0.35 -28.07 4.57
N VAL A 316 0.77 -29.10 3.89
CA VAL A 316 1.89 -29.06 2.95
C VAL A 316 1.33 -29.11 1.53
N PHE A 317 1.84 -28.27 0.65
CA PHE A 317 1.38 -28.20 -0.75
C PHE A 317 2.54 -27.99 -1.70
N ALA A 318 2.41 -28.51 -2.90
CA ALA A 318 3.35 -28.31 -4.00
C ALA A 318 2.59 -28.28 -5.34
N TRP A 319 3.12 -27.57 -6.31
CA TRP A 319 2.60 -27.53 -7.67
C TRP A 319 3.72 -27.34 -8.69
N THR A 320 3.48 -27.85 -9.91
CA THR A 320 4.32 -27.54 -11.06
C THR A 320 4.02 -26.15 -11.62
N SER A 321 4.98 -25.54 -12.34
CA SER A 321 4.77 -24.22 -12.91
C SER A 321 3.70 -24.24 -14.00
N ARG A 322 2.70 -23.38 -13.88
CA ARG A 322 1.68 -23.14 -14.92
C ARG A 322 2.22 -22.50 -16.19
N PHE A 323 3.43 -21.98 -16.14
CA PHE A 323 4.08 -21.27 -17.24
C PHE A 323 5.07 -22.14 -17.99
N ASN A 324 5.26 -23.40 -17.58
CA ASN A 324 6.12 -24.36 -18.26
C ASN A 324 5.26 -25.30 -19.10
N GLU A 325 5.18 -25.03 -20.41
CA GLU A 325 4.38 -25.81 -21.39
C GLU A 325 4.89 -27.24 -21.57
N HIS A 326 6.12 -27.54 -21.13
CA HIS A 326 6.74 -28.88 -21.28
C HIS A 326 6.46 -29.82 -20.09
N VAL A 327 5.85 -29.30 -19.02
CA VAL A 327 5.53 -30.08 -17.81
C VAL A 327 4.04 -30.02 -17.56
N PRO A 328 3.36 -31.18 -17.37
CA PRO A 328 1.94 -31.19 -17.01
C PRO A 328 1.67 -30.38 -15.76
N GLU A 329 0.57 -29.63 -15.74
CA GLU A 329 0.13 -28.90 -14.55
C GLU A 329 -0.33 -29.94 -13.51
N TYR A 330 0.34 -29.94 -12.36
CA TYR A 330 0.04 -30.82 -11.25
C TYR A 330 0.07 -30.06 -9.93
N THR A 331 -0.89 -30.34 -9.07
CA THR A 331 -0.98 -29.78 -7.73
C THR A 331 -1.25 -30.90 -6.74
N ILE A 332 -0.48 -30.93 -5.66
CA ILE A 332 -0.68 -31.84 -4.54
C ILE A 332 -0.74 -31.05 -3.24
N HIS A 333 -1.58 -31.47 -2.32
CA HIS A 333 -1.59 -31.01 -0.94
C HIS A 333 -1.99 -32.13 -0.01
N ASP A 334 -1.46 -32.09 1.20
CA ASP A 334 -1.87 -32.94 2.28
C ASP A 334 -2.02 -32.14 3.57
N SER A 335 -2.97 -32.54 4.43
CA SER A 335 -3.30 -31.80 5.64
C SER A 335 -3.39 -32.71 6.83
N LEU A 336 -2.77 -32.32 7.93
CA LEU A 336 -2.79 -33.00 9.20
C LEU A 336 -3.43 -32.13 10.27
N THR A 337 -4.32 -32.69 11.07
CA THR A 337 -4.82 -32.07 12.29
C THR A 337 -4.09 -32.64 13.49
N LEU A 338 -3.43 -31.83 14.26
CA LEU A 338 -2.71 -32.22 15.45
C LEU A 338 -3.70 -32.49 16.59
N PRO A 339 -3.48 -33.55 17.41
CA PRO A 339 -4.35 -33.83 18.56
C PRO A 339 -4.30 -32.73 19.62
N ILE A 340 -3.18 -32.07 19.75
CA ILE A 340 -2.96 -30.92 20.66
C ILE A 340 -2.35 -29.76 19.85
N ALA A 341 -2.94 -28.59 19.99
CA ALA A 341 -2.40 -27.38 19.35
C ALA A 341 -1.01 -27.04 19.95
N THR A 342 -0.03 -26.79 19.08
CA THR A 342 1.36 -26.57 19.51
C THR A 342 2.08 -25.52 18.64
N ASN A 343 3.17 -24.98 19.16
CA ASN A 343 4.18 -24.23 18.43
C ASN A 343 5.60 -24.83 18.62
N ALA A 344 5.65 -26.05 19.12
CA ALA A 344 6.87 -26.86 19.14
C ALA A 344 7.27 -27.26 17.73
N GLN A 345 8.54 -27.51 17.52
CA GLN A 345 9.09 -27.87 16.22
C GLN A 345 9.13 -29.39 16.02
N GLU A 346 9.01 -30.15 17.10
CA GLU A 346 9.04 -31.62 17.14
C GLU A 346 7.73 -32.25 16.72
#